data_eda5fa3222e10ae096ca59a978982e2e
#
_entry.id   eda5fa3222e10ae096ca59a978982e2e
#
_cell.length_a   1.000
_cell.length_b   1.000
_cell.length_c   1.000
_cell.angle_alpha   90.00
_cell.angle_beta   90.00
_cell.angle_gamma   90.00
#
_symmetry.space_group_name_H-M   'P 1'
#
loop_
_entity.id
_entity.type
_entity.pdbx_description
1 polymer ?
#
loop_
_entity_poly.entity_id
_entity_poly.type
_entity_poly.pdbx_seq_one_letter_code
_entity_poly.pdbx_strand_id
1 'polypeptide(L)'
;MTIQEIKNAIKYNELNNIETLQATYTGIKHNNDGIIQSLGYDDLSNIIMMLRYIAEKCELLRRRTNSIYDAFAAFNLREAIFDTVDEYQKEMNNQIRQMLAAK
;
A
#
# COMPACT_ATOMS: atom_id res chain seq x y z
N MET A 1 4.85 5.81 -10.14
CA MET A 1 5.25 4.40 -10.22
C MET A 1 4.08 3.56 -10.72
N THR A 2 4.31 2.73 -11.72
CA THR A 2 3.25 1.85 -12.23
C THR A 2 3.15 0.59 -11.37
N ILE A 3 2.03 -0.15 -11.52
CA ILE A 3 1.86 -1.44 -10.82
C ILE A 3 2.98 -2.40 -11.20
N GLN A 4 3.40 -2.41 -12.48
CA GLN A 4 4.48 -3.29 -12.92
C GLN A 4 5.83 -2.93 -12.28
N GLU A 5 6.12 -1.64 -12.15
CA GLU A 5 7.32 -1.17 -11.47
C GLU A 5 7.32 -1.60 -9.99
N ILE A 6 6.18 -1.52 -9.32
CA ILE A 6 6.03 -1.95 -7.93
C ILE A 6 6.27 -3.47 -7.81
N LYS A 7 5.65 -4.25 -8.69
CA LYS A 7 5.86 -5.70 -8.73
C LYS A 7 7.32 -6.06 -8.95
N ASN A 8 8.00 -5.32 -9.82
CA ASN A 8 9.43 -5.54 -10.09
C ASN A 8 10.27 -5.20 -8.86
N ALA A 9 9.98 -4.09 -8.19
CA ALA A 9 10.69 -3.70 -6.97
C ALA A 9 10.53 -4.77 -5.88
N ILE A 10 9.33 -5.31 -5.72
CA ILE A 10 9.06 -6.41 -4.78
C ILE A 10 9.87 -7.65 -5.16
N LYS A 11 9.83 -8.03 -6.44
CA LYS A 11 10.51 -9.22 -6.96
C LYS A 11 12.02 -9.17 -6.73
N TYR A 12 12.63 -8.01 -6.94
CA TYR A 12 14.08 -7.84 -6.81
C TYR A 12 14.51 -7.39 -5.42
N ASN A 13 13.56 -7.35 -4.49
CA ASN A 13 13.82 -7.02 -3.08
C ASN A 13 14.49 -5.64 -2.90
N GLU A 14 14.07 -4.68 -3.72
CA GLU A 14 14.61 -3.32 -3.70
C GLU A 14 13.98 -2.45 -2.60
N LEU A 15 12.94 -2.96 -1.93
CA LEU A 15 12.22 -2.25 -0.87
C LEU A 15 12.89 -2.48 0.48
N ASN A 16 14.12 -1.99 0.63
CA ASN A 16 14.92 -2.24 1.84
C ASN A 16 15.36 -0.96 2.57
N ASN A 17 14.93 0.22 2.11
CA ASN A 17 15.22 1.47 2.79
C ASN A 17 13.98 2.35 2.80
N ILE A 18 13.97 3.33 3.74
CA ILE A 18 12.79 4.17 3.96
C ILE A 18 12.44 5.02 2.73
N GLU A 19 13.44 5.51 2.00
CA GLU A 19 13.21 6.35 0.83
C GLU A 19 12.49 5.59 -0.27
N THR A 20 12.92 4.36 -0.55
CA THR A 20 12.29 3.50 -1.55
C THR A 20 10.87 3.10 -1.13
N LEU A 21 10.68 2.74 0.14
CA LEU A 21 9.37 2.38 0.67
C LEU A 21 8.41 3.56 0.55
N GLN A 22 8.86 4.76 0.93
CA GLN A 22 8.06 5.97 0.87
C GLN A 22 7.71 6.34 -0.57
N ALA A 23 8.66 6.26 -1.49
CA ALA A 23 8.44 6.55 -2.91
C ALA A 23 7.44 5.57 -3.52
N THR A 24 7.53 4.29 -3.18
CA THR A 24 6.62 3.26 -3.66
C THR A 24 5.19 3.50 -3.16
N TYR A 25 5.04 3.78 -1.87
CA TYR A 25 3.74 4.11 -1.29
C TYR A 25 3.13 5.35 -1.95
N THR A 26 3.92 6.42 -2.07
CA THR A 26 3.46 7.67 -2.68
C THR A 26 3.04 7.44 -4.13
N GLY A 27 3.79 6.62 -4.87
CA GLY A 27 3.46 6.28 -6.26
C GLY A 27 2.12 5.55 -6.36
N ILE A 28 1.87 4.56 -5.49
CA ILE A 28 0.60 3.84 -5.47
C ILE A 28 -0.54 4.80 -5.17
N LYS A 29 -0.41 5.61 -4.13
CA LYS A 29 -1.45 6.54 -3.71
C LYS A 29 -1.73 7.57 -4.79
N HIS A 30 -0.69 8.16 -5.37
CA HIS A 30 -0.83 9.19 -6.41
C HIS A 30 -1.52 8.64 -7.66
N ASN A 31 -1.17 7.43 -8.09
CA ASN A 31 -1.77 6.82 -9.27
C ASN A 31 -3.27 6.53 -9.10
N ASN A 32 -3.74 6.40 -7.88
CA ASN A 32 -5.12 6.00 -7.59
C ASN A 32 -5.95 7.10 -6.92
N ASP A 33 -5.35 8.25 -6.62
CA ASP A 33 -6.08 9.36 -6.02
C ASP A 33 -7.21 9.83 -6.94
N GLY A 34 -8.42 9.90 -6.38
CA GLY A 34 -9.60 10.36 -7.10
C GLY A 34 -10.25 9.32 -7.99
N ILE A 35 -9.69 8.12 -8.13
CA ILE A 35 -10.25 7.08 -8.99
C ILE A 35 -10.57 5.77 -8.26
N ILE A 36 -10.47 5.75 -6.94
CA ILE A 36 -10.72 4.54 -6.14
C ILE A 36 -12.08 3.94 -6.46
N GLN A 37 -13.12 4.78 -6.61
CA GLN A 37 -14.48 4.33 -6.88
C GLN A 37 -14.65 3.71 -8.26
N SER A 38 -13.75 4.00 -9.18
CA SER A 38 -13.78 3.43 -10.54
C SER A 38 -12.95 2.16 -10.67
N LEU A 39 -12.22 1.77 -9.63
CA LEU A 39 -11.43 0.54 -9.64
C LEU A 39 -12.32 -0.67 -9.38
N GLY A 40 -12.06 -1.76 -10.11
CA GLY A 40 -12.74 -3.03 -9.88
C GLY A 40 -12.24 -3.73 -8.62
N TYR A 41 -12.98 -4.74 -8.20
CA TYR A 41 -12.67 -5.53 -7.01
C TYR A 41 -11.25 -6.13 -7.08
N ASP A 42 -10.88 -6.70 -8.22
CA ASP A 42 -9.57 -7.35 -8.38
C ASP A 42 -8.42 -6.33 -8.28
N ASP A 43 -8.60 -5.15 -8.87
CA ASP A 43 -7.61 -4.08 -8.80
C ASP A 43 -7.43 -3.59 -7.36
N LEU A 44 -8.53 -3.38 -6.65
CA LEU A 44 -8.51 -2.97 -5.25
C LEU A 44 -7.81 -4.03 -4.39
N SER A 45 -8.12 -5.29 -4.60
CA SER A 45 -7.50 -6.41 -3.89
C SER A 45 -5.98 -6.43 -4.10
N ASN A 46 -5.54 -6.28 -5.34
CA ASN A 46 -4.11 -6.27 -5.68
C ASN A 46 -3.39 -5.08 -5.04
N ILE A 47 -4.00 -3.90 -5.06
CA ILE A 47 -3.43 -2.71 -4.45
C ILE A 47 -3.30 -2.89 -2.92
N ILE A 48 -4.33 -3.43 -2.29
CA ILE A 48 -4.30 -3.71 -0.85
C ILE A 48 -3.17 -4.69 -0.50
N MET A 49 -3.00 -5.73 -1.28
CA MET A 49 -1.92 -6.70 -1.07
C MET A 49 -0.55 -6.04 -1.18
N MET A 50 -0.35 -5.18 -2.17
CA MET A 50 0.91 -4.45 -2.35
C MET A 50 1.16 -3.49 -1.19
N LEU A 51 0.14 -2.77 -0.74
CA LEU A 51 0.26 -1.85 0.39
C LEU A 51 0.62 -2.60 1.68
N ARG A 52 -0.02 -3.73 1.94
CA ARG A 52 0.30 -4.57 3.10
C ARG A 52 1.73 -5.09 3.05
N TYR A 53 2.21 -5.45 1.87
CA TYR A 53 3.58 -5.90 1.69
C TYR A 53 4.58 -4.79 2.05
N ILE A 54 4.32 -3.57 1.59
CA ILE A 54 5.14 -2.41 1.93
C ILE A 54 5.11 -2.15 3.44
N ALA A 55 3.95 -2.28 4.07
CA ALA A 55 3.82 -2.12 5.51
C ALA A 55 4.66 -3.15 6.27
N GLU A 56 4.71 -4.40 5.81
CA GLU A 56 5.57 -5.43 6.39
C GLU A 56 7.05 -5.05 6.26
N LYS A 57 7.45 -4.51 5.12
CA LYS A 57 8.83 -4.05 4.92
C LYS A 57 9.18 -2.89 5.84
N CYS A 58 8.22 -1.99 6.09
CA CYS A 58 8.40 -0.91 7.08
C CYS A 58 8.67 -1.49 8.47
N GLU A 59 7.90 -2.51 8.87
CA GLU A 59 8.06 -3.13 10.18
C GLU A 59 9.43 -3.83 10.30
N LEU A 60 9.88 -4.51 9.25
CA LEU A 60 11.19 -5.13 9.22
C LEU A 60 12.31 -4.09 9.32
N LEU A 61 12.17 -2.99 8.59
CA LEU A 61 13.15 -1.91 8.64
C LEU A 61 13.21 -1.30 10.04
N ARG A 62 12.06 -1.05 10.66
CA ARG A 62 11.96 -0.50 12.01
C ARG A 62 12.71 -1.37 13.02
N ARG A 63 12.60 -2.69 12.89
CA ARG A 63 13.25 -3.64 13.80
C ARG A 63 14.76 -3.75 13.58
N ARG A 64 15.22 -3.53 12.35
CA ARG A 64 16.62 -3.76 11.96
C ARG A 64 17.49 -2.51 12.01
N THR A 65 16.87 -1.34 11.89
CA THR A 65 17.63 -0.10 11.82
C THR A 65 18.16 0.30 13.19
N ASN A 66 19.38 0.86 13.20
CA ASN A 66 19.96 1.48 14.38
C ASN A 66 19.68 2.99 14.43
N SER A 67 19.05 3.53 13.38
CA SER A 67 18.73 4.95 13.30
C SER A 67 17.35 5.21 13.87
N ILE A 68 17.28 6.09 14.88
CA ILE A 68 16.00 6.52 15.46
C ILE A 68 15.13 7.21 14.40
N TYR A 69 15.73 8.00 13.52
CA TYR A 69 15.02 8.68 12.45
C TYR A 69 14.36 7.70 11.49
N ASP A 70 15.10 6.67 11.07
CA ASP A 70 14.55 5.66 10.17
C ASP A 70 13.47 4.83 10.85
N ALA A 71 13.64 4.53 12.14
CA ALA A 71 12.63 3.80 12.90
C ALA A 71 11.31 4.58 12.99
N PHE A 72 11.37 5.88 13.30
CA PHE A 72 10.18 6.73 13.34
C PHE A 72 9.57 6.89 11.96
N ALA A 73 10.39 7.11 10.94
CA ALA A 73 9.88 7.25 9.57
C ALA A 73 9.18 5.98 9.10
N ALA A 74 9.75 4.81 9.40
CA ALA A 74 9.15 3.53 9.06
C ALA A 74 7.82 3.32 9.80
N PHE A 75 7.76 3.66 11.08
CA PHE A 75 6.53 3.58 11.87
C PHE A 75 5.45 4.47 11.30
N ASN A 76 5.76 5.73 11.04
CA ASN A 76 4.80 6.69 10.50
C ASN A 76 4.30 6.29 9.13
N LEU A 77 5.18 5.79 8.28
CA LEU A 77 4.80 5.31 6.96
C LEU A 77 3.87 4.10 7.06
N ARG A 78 4.16 3.17 7.95
CA ARG A 78 3.31 2.00 8.20
C ARG A 78 1.89 2.41 8.60
N GLU A 79 1.78 3.38 9.51
CA GLU A 79 0.47 3.88 9.94
C GLU A 79 -0.29 4.55 8.79
N ALA A 80 0.40 5.35 7.97
CA ALA A 80 -0.20 5.97 6.80
C ALA A 80 -0.68 4.92 5.79
N ILE A 81 0.10 3.85 5.60
CA ILE A 81 -0.27 2.76 4.70
C ILE A 81 -1.55 2.07 5.20
N PHE A 82 -1.66 1.79 6.49
CA PHE A 82 -2.86 1.15 7.03
C PHE A 82 -4.10 2.02 6.88
N ASP A 83 -3.97 3.34 7.06
CA ASP A 83 -5.09 4.26 6.82
C ASP A 83 -5.55 4.19 5.36
N THR A 84 -4.60 4.11 4.43
CA THR A 84 -4.90 3.98 3.00
C THR A 84 -5.54 2.62 2.69
N VAL A 85 -5.05 1.54 3.30
CA VAL A 85 -5.65 0.21 3.17
C VAL A 85 -7.11 0.24 3.63
N ASP A 86 -7.40 0.92 4.74
CA ASP A 86 -8.76 1.03 5.25
C ASP A 86 -9.68 1.73 4.25
N GLU A 87 -9.22 2.79 3.57
CA GLU A 87 -9.99 3.45 2.52
C GLU A 87 -10.35 2.49 1.38
N TYR A 88 -9.37 1.74 0.90
CA TYR A 88 -9.55 0.80 -0.20
C TYR A 88 -10.45 -0.36 0.23
N GLN A 89 -10.29 -0.82 1.47
CA GLN A 89 -11.13 -1.89 2.01
C GLN A 89 -12.60 -1.45 2.14
N LYS A 90 -12.85 -0.21 2.50
CA LYS A 90 -14.21 0.35 2.54
C LYS A 90 -14.83 0.32 1.15
N GLU A 91 -14.09 0.70 0.12
CA GLU A 91 -14.61 0.66 -1.25
C GLU A 91 -14.88 -0.77 -1.72
N MET A 92 -14.01 -1.73 -1.39
CA MET A 92 -14.26 -3.14 -1.67
C MET A 92 -15.55 -3.61 -1.00
N ASN A 93 -15.74 -3.25 0.26
CA ASN A 93 -16.94 -3.62 1.00
C ASN A 93 -18.20 -3.01 0.38
N ASN A 94 -18.12 -1.77 -0.11
CA ASN A 94 -19.22 -1.13 -0.83
C ASN A 94 -19.56 -1.87 -2.11
N GLN A 95 -18.57 -2.29 -2.88
CA GLN A 95 -18.79 -3.05 -4.11
C GLN A 95 -19.45 -4.40 -3.82
N ILE A 96 -19.02 -5.08 -2.75
CA ILE A 96 -19.63 -6.34 -2.33
C ILE A 96 -21.10 -6.13 -1.96
N ARG A 97 -21.42 -5.07 -1.21
CA ARG A 97 -22.80 -4.74 -0.83
C ARG A 97 -23.66 -4.47 -2.06
N GLN A 98 -23.12 -3.72 -3.03
CA GLN A 98 -23.84 -3.42 -4.28
C GLN A 98 -24.11 -4.71 -5.06
N MET A 99 -23.14 -5.61 -5.14
CA MET A 99 -23.31 -6.90 -5.81
C MET A 99 -24.38 -7.75 -5.13
N LEU A 100 -24.41 -7.77 -3.80
CA LEU A 100 -25.42 -8.52 -3.04
C LEU A 100 -26.80 -7.88 -3.16
N ALA A 101 -26.88 -6.55 -3.19
CA ALA A 101 -28.16 -5.84 -3.33
C ALA A 101 -28.75 -5.97 -4.72
N ALA A 102 -27.93 -6.21 -5.74
CA ALA A 102 -28.37 -6.40 -7.13
C ALA A 102 -29.00 -7.77 -7.39
N LYS A 103 -28.88 -8.68 -6.43
CA LYS A 103 -29.53 -10.00 -6.49
C LYS A 103 -30.90 -9.93 -5.88
#